data_5087d4c78c5a997c076480bbb0b9b243
#
_entry.id   5087d4c78c5a997c076480bbb0b9b243
#
_cell.length_a   1.000
_cell.length_b   1.000
_cell.length_c   1.000
_cell.angle_alpha   90.00
_cell.angle_beta   90.00
_cell.angle_gamma   90.00
#
_symmetry.space_group_name_H-M   'P 1'
#
loop_
_entity.id
_entity.type
_entity.pdbx_description
1 polymer ?
#
loop_
_entity_poly.entity_id
_entity_poly.type
_entity_poly.pdbx_seq_one_letter_code
_entity_poly.pdbx_strand_id
1 'polypeptide(L)'
;MTLPPVPSVPSGLDPPVLYSPGPLFSWAELQAMAADGVLARISQRGFLPPGAPATPQLRARAAAALIPAAIRQRVVAGRMTAAWIYGCAREPDRLALLVDANRRISSLRGARGCSFHETRLGTMDVVSLGGLMVSSPLRTAVDIALHVRPEHAVPALTALLSAPELPVRLNLLVRAVEAVPRLPYKNSALAVLERVREGSG
;
A
#
# COMPACT_ATOMS: atom_id res chain seq x y z
N MET A 1 -26.19 44.56 23.12
CA MET A 1 -26.77 43.42 22.36
C MET A 1 -25.60 42.50 22.07
N THR A 2 -25.39 41.54 22.97
CA THR A 2 -24.20 40.62 22.95
C THR A 2 -24.59 39.41 22.13
N LEU A 3 -23.81 39.11 21.07
CA LEU A 3 -23.97 37.91 20.24
C LEU A 3 -23.74 36.66 21.10
N PRO A 4 -24.57 35.60 20.92
CA PRO A 4 -24.32 34.33 21.60
C PRO A 4 -23.03 33.69 21.11
N PRO A 5 -22.32 32.91 21.98
CA PRO A 5 -21.10 32.26 21.63
C PRO A 5 -21.38 31.20 20.51
N VAL A 6 -20.57 31.24 19.46
CA VAL A 6 -20.56 30.21 18.40
C VAL A 6 -20.25 28.87 19.06
N PRO A 7 -21.05 27.83 18.87
CA PRO A 7 -20.72 26.52 19.42
C PRO A 7 -19.40 26.04 18.83
N SER A 8 -18.44 25.77 19.70
CA SER A 8 -17.18 25.14 19.35
C SER A 8 -17.46 23.77 18.74
N VAL A 9 -17.08 23.60 17.47
CA VAL A 9 -17.06 22.28 16.80
C VAL A 9 -16.16 21.37 17.65
N PRO A 10 -16.62 20.19 18.08
CA PRO A 10 -15.78 19.26 18.81
C PRO A 10 -14.59 18.85 17.95
N SER A 11 -13.41 19.31 18.32
CA SER A 11 -12.10 18.87 17.78
C SER A 11 -11.76 17.49 18.35
N GLY A 12 -12.54 16.48 18.02
CA GLY A 12 -12.41 15.13 18.54
C GLY A 12 -13.02 14.15 17.58
N LEU A 13 -12.53 14.11 16.33
CA LEU A 13 -12.70 12.92 15.54
C LEU A 13 -11.66 11.91 16.04
N ASP A 14 -12.11 10.96 16.85
CA ASP A 14 -11.36 9.73 17.10
C ASP A 14 -10.84 9.20 15.78
N PRO A 15 -9.59 8.68 15.73
CA PRO A 15 -9.04 8.16 14.50
C PRO A 15 -10.01 7.12 13.92
N PRO A 16 -10.30 7.14 12.62
CA PRO A 16 -11.32 6.27 12.04
C PRO A 16 -11.03 4.82 12.39
N VAL A 17 -12.04 4.14 12.94
CA VAL A 17 -11.93 2.75 13.39
C VAL A 17 -11.98 1.83 12.19
N LEU A 18 -10.95 0.99 12.03
CA LEU A 18 -10.96 -0.10 11.05
C LEU A 18 -11.72 -1.29 11.65
N TYR A 19 -12.85 -1.64 11.03
CA TYR A 19 -13.60 -2.84 11.37
C TYR A 19 -13.06 -4.03 10.56
N SER A 20 -12.84 -5.14 11.23
CA SER A 20 -12.37 -6.40 10.63
C SER A 20 -13.09 -7.58 11.30
N PRO A 21 -13.25 -8.71 10.60
CA PRO A 21 -13.85 -9.91 11.21
C PRO A 21 -13.11 -10.32 12.48
N GLY A 22 -13.86 -10.53 13.56
CA GLY A 22 -13.32 -10.84 14.87
C GLY A 22 -14.43 -11.10 15.90
N PRO A 23 -14.14 -10.95 17.21
CA PRO A 23 -15.10 -11.23 18.27
C PRO A 23 -16.34 -10.33 18.26
N LEU A 24 -16.20 -9.08 17.77
CA LEU A 24 -17.31 -8.11 17.78
C LEU A 24 -18.23 -8.27 16.58
N PHE A 25 -17.67 -8.56 15.41
CA PHE A 25 -18.44 -8.71 14.16
C PHE A 25 -17.89 -9.88 13.35
N SER A 26 -18.78 -10.73 12.89
CA SER A 26 -18.47 -11.77 11.91
C SER A 26 -18.25 -11.17 10.53
N TRP A 27 -17.68 -11.95 9.62
CA TRP A 27 -17.55 -11.57 8.21
C TRP A 27 -18.91 -11.28 7.56
N ALA A 28 -19.94 -12.11 7.85
CA ALA A 28 -21.27 -11.96 7.27
C ALA A 28 -21.95 -10.64 7.71
N GLU A 29 -21.82 -10.29 9.00
CA GLU A 29 -22.35 -9.02 9.52
C GLU A 29 -21.69 -7.81 8.89
N LEU A 30 -20.35 -7.80 8.77
CA LEU A 30 -19.63 -6.70 8.13
C LEU A 30 -20.00 -6.58 6.64
N GLN A 31 -20.24 -7.68 5.95
CA GLN A 31 -20.70 -7.66 4.57
C GLN A 31 -22.13 -7.11 4.45
N ALA A 32 -23.03 -7.51 5.35
CA ALA A 32 -24.39 -6.97 5.39
C ALA A 32 -24.38 -5.45 5.65
N MET A 33 -23.62 -5.00 6.68
CA MET A 33 -23.47 -3.57 6.98
C MET A 33 -22.87 -2.79 5.79
N ALA A 34 -21.99 -3.39 5.00
CA ALA A 34 -21.45 -2.76 3.80
C ALA A 34 -22.47 -2.72 2.65
N ALA A 35 -23.30 -3.76 2.50
CA ALA A 35 -24.37 -3.79 1.52
C ALA A 35 -25.47 -2.74 1.83
N ASP A 36 -25.74 -2.52 3.12
CA ASP A 36 -26.70 -1.53 3.61
C ASP A 36 -26.13 -0.09 3.64
N GLY A 37 -24.85 0.09 3.24
CA GLY A 37 -24.19 1.41 3.23
C GLY A 37 -23.78 1.93 4.61
N VAL A 38 -23.90 1.13 5.67
CA VAL A 38 -23.48 1.46 7.04
C VAL A 38 -21.97 1.48 7.17
N LEU A 39 -21.28 0.68 6.36
CA LEU A 39 -19.82 0.65 6.26
C LEU A 39 -19.37 0.77 4.80
N ALA A 40 -18.15 1.29 4.60
CA ALA A 40 -17.45 1.31 3.31
C ALA A 40 -16.33 0.28 3.33
N ARG A 41 -16.29 -0.60 2.34
CA ARG A 41 -15.23 -1.60 2.21
C ARG A 41 -13.96 -0.97 1.65
N ILE A 42 -12.83 -1.16 2.32
CA ILE A 42 -11.51 -0.68 1.87
C ILE A 42 -10.55 -1.82 1.51
N SER A 43 -10.85 -3.04 1.96
CA SER A 43 -10.07 -4.25 1.62
C SER A 43 -10.93 -5.49 1.72
N GLN A 44 -10.37 -6.65 1.34
CA GLN A 44 -11.06 -7.93 1.47
C GLN A 44 -11.59 -8.17 2.89
N ARG A 45 -10.91 -7.69 3.92
CA ARG A 45 -11.27 -7.89 5.33
C ARG A 45 -11.28 -6.60 6.16
N GLY A 46 -11.33 -5.44 5.52
CA GLY A 46 -11.30 -4.15 6.20
C GLY A 46 -12.44 -3.24 5.76
N PHE A 47 -13.12 -2.63 6.73
CA PHE A 47 -14.25 -1.74 6.54
C PHE A 47 -14.07 -0.48 7.38
N LEU A 48 -14.58 0.65 6.91
CA LEU A 48 -14.56 1.95 7.58
C LEU A 48 -15.99 2.52 7.64
N PRO A 49 -16.24 3.47 8.56
CA PRO A 49 -17.43 4.30 8.45
C PRO A 49 -17.51 5.01 7.10
N PRO A 50 -18.72 5.22 6.54
CA PRO A 50 -18.89 5.96 5.30
C PRO A 50 -18.28 7.35 5.40
N GLY A 51 -17.56 7.79 4.36
CA GLY A 51 -16.89 9.09 4.34
C GLY A 51 -15.58 9.18 5.13
N ALA A 52 -15.22 8.16 5.91
CA ALA A 52 -13.94 8.13 6.59
C ALA A 52 -12.78 7.96 5.58
N PRO A 53 -11.72 8.77 5.69
CA PRO A 53 -10.60 8.70 4.76
C PRO A 53 -9.84 7.36 4.93
N ALA A 54 -9.67 6.63 3.85
CA ALA A 54 -8.87 5.41 3.83
C ALA A 54 -7.37 5.76 3.79
N THR A 55 -6.82 6.17 4.91
CA THR A 55 -5.41 6.60 5.03
C THR A 55 -4.43 5.44 4.77
N PRO A 56 -3.16 5.73 4.41
CA PRO A 56 -2.12 4.71 4.28
C PRO A 56 -1.97 3.82 5.52
N GLN A 57 -2.11 4.41 6.71
CA GLN A 57 -2.04 3.68 7.98
C GLN A 57 -3.19 2.66 8.13
N LEU A 58 -4.41 3.04 7.75
CA LEU A 58 -5.57 2.14 7.80
C LEU A 58 -5.49 1.03 6.76
N ARG A 59 -5.05 1.34 5.54
CA ARG A 59 -4.80 0.33 4.50
C ARG A 59 -3.68 -0.63 4.92
N ALA A 60 -2.61 -0.14 5.55
CA ALA A 60 -1.53 -0.98 6.07
C ALA A 60 -2.04 -1.91 7.20
N ARG A 61 -2.89 -1.42 8.11
CA ARG A 61 -3.55 -2.26 9.12
C ARG A 61 -4.44 -3.32 8.50
N ALA A 62 -5.21 -2.96 7.47
CA ALA A 62 -6.04 -3.92 6.74
C ALA A 62 -5.19 -4.99 6.03
N ALA A 63 -4.07 -4.60 5.39
CA ALA A 63 -3.09 -5.53 4.81
C ALA A 63 -2.49 -6.45 5.87
N ALA A 64 -2.10 -5.90 7.04
CA ALA A 64 -1.52 -6.67 8.14
C ALA A 64 -2.48 -7.76 8.65
N ALA A 65 -3.79 -7.53 8.62
CA ALA A 65 -4.80 -8.53 9.02
C ALA A 65 -4.87 -9.74 8.06
N LEU A 66 -4.41 -9.57 6.81
CA LEU A 66 -4.34 -10.64 5.80
C LEU A 66 -3.03 -11.44 5.86
N ILE A 67 -2.01 -10.91 6.56
CA ILE A 67 -0.69 -11.54 6.68
C ILE A 67 -0.64 -12.37 7.97
N PRO A 68 -0.28 -13.67 7.91
CA PRO A 68 -0.13 -14.48 9.11
C PRO A 68 0.80 -13.85 10.16
N ALA A 69 0.38 -13.84 11.42
CA ALA A 69 1.11 -13.17 12.50
C ALA A 69 2.57 -13.64 12.62
N ALA A 70 2.82 -14.94 12.39
CA ALA A 70 4.14 -15.56 12.49
C ALA A 70 5.19 -14.99 11.52
N ILE A 71 4.75 -14.40 10.40
CA ILE A 71 5.67 -13.86 9.38
C ILE A 71 5.61 -12.33 9.26
N ARG A 72 4.59 -11.68 9.86
CA ARG A 72 4.31 -10.25 9.69
C ARG A 72 5.50 -9.33 9.96
N GLN A 73 6.27 -9.65 11.01
CA GLN A 73 7.46 -8.88 11.39
C GLN A 73 8.69 -9.16 10.53
N ARG A 74 8.61 -10.12 9.61
CA ARG A 74 9.73 -10.61 8.80
C ARG A 74 9.56 -10.29 7.31
N VAL A 75 8.45 -9.65 6.95
CA VAL A 75 8.12 -9.30 5.56
C VAL A 75 7.84 -7.82 5.45
N VAL A 76 8.03 -7.28 4.25
CA VAL A 76 7.72 -5.89 3.90
C VAL A 76 6.68 -5.91 2.79
N ALA A 77 5.56 -5.22 2.96
CA ALA A 77 4.60 -5.02 1.89
C ALA A 77 5.26 -4.21 0.77
N GLY A 78 5.26 -4.74 -0.46
CA GLY A 78 5.94 -4.11 -1.59
C GLY A 78 5.13 -4.11 -2.88
N ARG A 79 5.69 -3.56 -3.94
CA ARG A 79 5.10 -3.53 -5.28
C ARG A 79 3.65 -2.99 -5.26
N MET A 80 2.71 -3.69 -5.91
CA MET A 80 1.30 -3.29 -5.98
C MET A 80 0.60 -3.25 -4.61
N THR A 81 1.05 -4.05 -3.63
CA THR A 81 0.53 -3.98 -2.25
C THR A 81 0.90 -2.66 -1.59
N ALA A 82 2.15 -2.21 -1.73
CA ALA A 82 2.57 -0.92 -1.20
C ALA A 82 1.88 0.24 -1.94
N ALA A 83 1.75 0.17 -3.27
CA ALA A 83 1.02 1.17 -4.04
C ALA A 83 -0.45 1.28 -3.60
N TRP A 84 -1.12 0.15 -3.33
CA TRP A 84 -2.46 0.15 -2.75
C TRP A 84 -2.50 0.77 -1.34
N ILE A 85 -1.54 0.45 -0.49
CA ILE A 85 -1.41 1.04 0.85
C ILE A 85 -1.28 2.56 0.74
N TYR A 86 -0.48 3.08 -0.18
CA TYR A 86 -0.35 4.51 -0.45
C TYR A 86 -1.57 5.14 -1.14
N GLY A 87 -2.58 4.35 -1.52
CA GLY A 87 -3.77 4.85 -2.21
C GLY A 87 -3.60 5.03 -3.72
N CYS A 88 -2.48 4.57 -4.27
CA CYS A 88 -2.10 4.74 -5.69
C CYS A 88 -2.46 3.55 -6.58
N ALA A 89 -3.09 2.51 -6.04
CA ALA A 89 -3.56 1.34 -6.77
C ALA A 89 -4.80 0.73 -6.12
N ARG A 90 -5.44 -0.22 -6.81
CA ARG A 90 -6.45 -1.09 -6.22
C ARG A 90 -5.80 -2.16 -5.35
N GLU A 91 -6.57 -2.74 -4.41
CA GLU A 91 -6.12 -3.90 -3.64
C GLU A 91 -5.77 -5.04 -4.59
N PRO A 92 -4.56 -5.60 -4.50
CA PRO A 92 -4.18 -6.73 -5.35
C PRO A 92 -4.83 -8.03 -4.83
N ASP A 93 -5.14 -8.95 -5.74
CA ASP A 93 -5.70 -10.27 -5.40
C ASP A 93 -4.76 -11.09 -4.49
N ARG A 94 -3.46 -10.87 -4.64
CA ARG A 94 -2.41 -11.45 -3.79
C ARG A 94 -1.47 -10.37 -3.30
N LEU A 95 -1.22 -10.37 -1.99
CA LEU A 95 -0.28 -9.43 -1.40
C LEU A 95 1.15 -9.76 -1.84
N ALA A 96 1.84 -8.79 -2.44
CA ALA A 96 3.26 -8.89 -2.74
C ALA A 96 4.07 -8.52 -1.50
N LEU A 97 4.79 -9.49 -0.96
CA LEU A 97 5.61 -9.36 0.24
C LEU A 97 7.09 -9.52 -0.13
N LEU A 98 7.88 -8.55 0.24
CA LEU A 98 9.32 -8.56 0.07
C LEU A 98 9.96 -9.26 1.29
N VAL A 99 10.93 -10.09 1.02
CA VAL A 99 11.74 -10.79 2.01
C VAL A 99 13.18 -10.37 1.81
N ASP A 100 13.85 -9.93 2.88
CA ASP A 100 15.26 -9.60 2.80
C ASP A 100 16.07 -10.86 2.52
N ALA A 101 16.82 -10.85 1.41
CA ALA A 101 17.69 -11.95 0.99
C ALA A 101 18.73 -12.35 2.05
N ASN A 102 19.08 -11.43 2.98
CA ASN A 102 19.97 -11.70 4.10
C ASN A 102 19.27 -12.40 5.28
N ARG A 103 17.93 -12.52 5.26
CA ARG A 103 17.13 -13.12 6.34
C ARG A 103 16.31 -14.28 5.79
N ARG A 104 16.90 -15.49 5.79
CA ARG A 104 16.18 -16.70 5.35
C ARG A 104 14.93 -16.93 6.19
N ILE A 105 13.78 -17.08 5.52
CA ILE A 105 12.51 -17.46 6.14
C ILE A 105 12.18 -18.87 5.64
N SER A 106 12.38 -19.87 6.49
CA SER A 106 12.11 -21.28 6.17
C SER A 106 10.63 -21.66 6.10
N SER A 107 9.73 -20.82 6.59
CA SER A 107 8.29 -21.14 6.76
C SER A 107 7.34 -20.27 5.92
N LEU A 108 7.72 -19.89 4.70
CA LEU A 108 6.83 -19.14 3.79
C LEU A 108 5.75 -20.01 3.13
N ARG A 109 5.85 -21.34 3.28
CA ARG A 109 4.87 -22.28 2.74
C ARG A 109 3.57 -22.20 3.51
N GLY A 110 2.48 -21.79 2.84
CA GLY A 110 1.13 -21.81 3.40
C GLY A 110 0.45 -20.46 3.62
N ALA A 111 1.10 -19.31 3.38
CA ALA A 111 0.43 -18.02 3.41
C ALA A 111 -0.42 -17.83 2.14
N ARG A 112 -1.66 -18.36 2.17
CA ARG A 112 -2.63 -18.17 1.09
C ARG A 112 -2.87 -16.68 0.86
N GLY A 113 -2.99 -16.26 -0.40
CA GLY A 113 -3.21 -14.85 -0.74
C GLY A 113 -1.96 -13.97 -0.71
N CYS A 114 -0.76 -14.54 -0.46
CA CYS A 114 0.51 -13.82 -0.52
C CYS A 114 1.43 -14.37 -1.61
N SER A 115 2.26 -13.50 -2.18
CA SER A 115 3.41 -13.83 -3.02
C SER A 115 4.68 -13.27 -2.39
N PHE A 116 5.76 -14.04 -2.40
CA PHE A 116 7.01 -13.67 -1.74
C PHE A 116 8.09 -13.38 -2.78
N HIS A 117 8.84 -12.30 -2.56
CA HIS A 117 9.89 -11.86 -3.47
C HIS A 117 11.14 -11.56 -2.66
N GLU A 118 12.17 -12.34 -2.89
CA GLU A 118 13.48 -12.09 -2.27
C GLU A 118 14.12 -10.86 -2.91
N THR A 119 14.62 -9.96 -2.08
CA THR A 119 15.32 -8.75 -2.52
C THR A 119 16.24 -8.24 -1.42
N ARG A 120 17.19 -7.38 -1.78
CA ARG A 120 17.99 -6.65 -0.80
C ARG A 120 17.26 -5.37 -0.40
N LEU A 121 17.13 -5.16 0.90
CA LEU A 121 16.48 -4.00 1.49
C LEU A 121 17.48 -3.18 2.29
N GLY A 122 17.63 -1.92 1.92
CA GLY A 122 18.36 -0.92 2.69
C GLY A 122 17.47 -0.26 3.75
N THR A 123 18.07 0.49 4.66
CA THR A 123 17.35 1.20 5.74
C THR A 123 16.36 2.24 5.20
N MET A 124 16.66 2.87 4.06
CA MET A 124 15.79 3.86 3.42
C MET A 124 14.70 3.24 2.52
N ASP A 125 14.76 1.93 2.31
CA ASP A 125 13.79 1.22 1.47
C ASP A 125 12.49 0.87 2.19
N VAL A 126 12.43 1.05 3.52
CA VAL A 126 11.34 0.54 4.35
C VAL A 126 10.86 1.62 5.32
N VAL A 127 9.54 1.72 5.47
CA VAL A 127 8.86 2.59 6.44
C VAL A 127 7.85 1.76 7.25
N SER A 128 7.53 2.19 8.46
CA SER A 128 6.49 1.57 9.28
C SER A 128 5.18 2.35 9.13
N LEU A 129 4.11 1.67 8.70
CA LEU A 129 2.78 2.23 8.57
C LEU A 129 1.77 1.30 9.25
N GLY A 130 0.99 1.82 10.19
CA GLY A 130 -0.06 1.05 10.85
C GLY A 130 0.39 -0.26 11.49
N GLY A 131 1.65 -0.36 11.90
CA GLY A 131 2.25 -1.58 12.46
C GLY A 131 2.71 -2.62 11.43
N LEU A 132 2.70 -2.28 10.14
CA LEU A 132 3.25 -3.09 9.04
C LEU A 132 4.48 -2.40 8.44
N MET A 133 5.51 -3.16 8.12
CA MET A 133 6.63 -2.69 7.31
C MET A 133 6.22 -2.62 5.85
N VAL A 134 6.44 -1.48 5.21
CA VAL A 134 6.04 -1.19 3.82
C VAL A 134 7.25 -0.64 3.08
N SER A 135 7.44 -0.99 1.82
CA SER A 135 8.49 -0.36 1.01
C SER A 135 8.25 1.14 0.88
N SER A 136 9.31 1.95 1.02
CA SER A 136 9.21 3.41 0.89
C SER A 136 8.62 3.79 -0.48
N PRO A 137 8.02 4.99 -0.64
CA PRO A 137 7.38 5.37 -1.90
C PRO A 137 8.31 5.25 -3.11
N LEU A 138 9.56 5.71 -3.00
CA LEU A 138 10.54 5.59 -4.09
C LEU A 138 10.89 4.12 -4.37
N ARG A 139 11.14 3.32 -3.33
CA ARG A 139 11.40 1.89 -3.49
C ARG A 139 10.21 1.17 -4.12
N THR A 140 9.00 1.50 -3.72
CA THR A 140 7.76 0.98 -4.32
C THR A 140 7.71 1.28 -5.81
N ALA A 141 7.99 2.52 -6.21
CA ALA A 141 7.99 2.93 -7.61
C ALA A 141 9.06 2.20 -8.43
N VAL A 142 10.28 2.03 -7.91
CA VAL A 142 11.36 1.25 -8.54
C VAL A 142 10.93 -0.20 -8.76
N ASP A 143 10.40 -0.86 -7.72
CA ASP A 143 9.99 -2.26 -7.79
C ASP A 143 8.81 -2.47 -8.76
N ILE A 144 7.89 -1.50 -8.87
CA ILE A 144 6.79 -1.53 -9.84
C ILE A 144 7.35 -1.39 -11.26
N ALA A 145 8.21 -0.43 -11.53
CA ALA A 145 8.80 -0.23 -12.85
C ALA A 145 9.55 -1.48 -13.35
N LEU A 146 10.25 -2.18 -12.43
CA LEU A 146 11.08 -3.33 -12.77
C LEU A 146 10.31 -4.66 -12.88
N HIS A 147 9.21 -4.84 -12.12
CA HIS A 147 8.67 -6.17 -11.88
C HIS A 147 7.16 -6.29 -12.12
N VAL A 148 6.47 -5.20 -12.43
CA VAL A 148 5.03 -5.21 -12.69
C VAL A 148 4.78 -5.01 -14.18
N ARG A 149 3.79 -5.71 -14.73
CA ARG A 149 3.42 -5.57 -16.13
C ARG A 149 3.00 -4.14 -16.46
N PRO A 150 3.35 -3.62 -17.65
CA PRO A 150 3.09 -2.23 -18.03
C PRO A 150 1.66 -1.76 -17.85
N GLU A 151 0.67 -2.63 -18.11
CA GLU A 151 -0.76 -2.32 -17.97
C GLU A 151 -1.20 -1.98 -16.54
N HIS A 152 -0.47 -2.49 -15.53
CA HIS A 152 -0.69 -2.19 -14.12
C HIS A 152 0.35 -1.20 -13.58
N ALA A 153 1.56 -1.22 -14.12
CA ALA A 153 2.67 -0.37 -13.68
C ALA A 153 2.41 1.10 -14.00
N VAL A 154 2.01 1.41 -15.25
CA VAL A 154 1.81 2.80 -15.70
C VAL A 154 0.81 3.55 -14.84
N PRO A 155 -0.45 3.08 -14.62
CA PRO A 155 -1.40 3.82 -13.82
C PRO A 155 -0.96 3.95 -12.35
N ALA A 156 -0.32 2.93 -11.76
CA ALA A 156 0.16 2.98 -10.38
C ALA A 156 1.32 3.97 -10.22
N LEU A 157 2.26 4.00 -11.16
CA LEU A 157 3.37 4.95 -11.17
C LEU A 157 2.89 6.39 -11.40
N THR A 158 1.95 6.61 -12.32
CA THR A 158 1.34 7.92 -12.52
C THR A 158 0.69 8.41 -11.22
N ALA A 159 -0.08 7.56 -10.52
CA ALA A 159 -0.69 7.92 -9.26
C ALA A 159 0.35 8.22 -8.16
N LEU A 160 1.43 7.41 -8.05
CA LEU A 160 2.52 7.63 -7.09
C LEU A 160 3.25 8.95 -7.32
N LEU A 161 3.47 9.32 -8.59
CA LEU A 161 4.16 10.56 -8.98
C LEU A 161 3.26 11.79 -8.82
N SER A 162 1.94 11.63 -8.94
CA SER A 162 0.96 12.71 -8.80
C SER A 162 0.51 12.96 -7.36
N ALA A 163 0.82 12.04 -6.42
CA ALA A 163 0.44 12.18 -5.03
C ALA A 163 1.34 13.20 -4.30
N PRO A 164 0.82 14.38 -3.89
CA PRO A 164 1.65 15.47 -3.36
C PRO A 164 2.30 15.12 -2.02
N GLU A 165 1.68 14.22 -1.26
CA GLU A 165 2.18 13.73 0.03
C GLU A 165 3.29 12.69 -0.09
N LEU A 166 3.53 12.14 -1.29
CA LEU A 166 4.57 11.14 -1.51
C LEU A 166 5.81 11.78 -2.13
N PRO A 167 7.01 11.58 -1.53
CA PRO A 167 8.25 12.20 -2.02
C PRO A 167 8.83 11.42 -3.21
N VAL A 168 8.03 11.16 -4.25
CA VAL A 168 8.47 10.49 -5.48
C VAL A 168 8.50 11.48 -6.62
N ARG A 169 9.65 11.60 -7.29
CA ARG A 169 9.81 12.44 -8.47
C ARG A 169 10.36 11.61 -9.63
N LEU A 170 9.87 11.86 -10.84
CA LEU A 170 10.22 11.06 -12.01
C LEU A 170 11.74 11.01 -12.26
N ASN A 171 12.45 12.14 -12.12
CA ASN A 171 13.91 12.20 -12.31
C ASN A 171 14.66 11.33 -11.28
N LEU A 172 14.19 11.28 -10.03
CA LEU A 172 14.78 10.40 -9.00
C LEU A 172 14.48 8.93 -9.30
N LEU A 173 13.26 8.64 -9.77
CA LEU A 173 12.86 7.28 -10.13
C LEU A 173 13.68 6.75 -11.31
N VAL A 174 13.88 7.55 -12.37
CA VAL A 174 14.73 7.18 -13.51
C VAL A 174 16.15 6.87 -13.04
N ARG A 175 16.77 7.76 -12.27
CA ARG A 175 18.13 7.56 -11.72
C ARG A 175 18.21 6.31 -10.83
N ALA A 176 17.19 6.07 -10.00
CA ALA A 176 17.15 4.88 -9.15
C ALA A 176 17.06 3.59 -9.97
N VAL A 177 16.25 3.55 -11.03
CA VAL A 177 16.18 2.41 -11.96
C VAL A 177 17.50 2.22 -12.71
N GLU A 178 18.14 3.30 -13.15
CA GLU A 178 19.44 3.25 -13.82
C GLU A 178 20.55 2.73 -12.91
N ALA A 179 20.50 3.05 -11.63
CA ALA A 179 21.49 2.61 -10.64
C ALA A 179 21.38 1.12 -10.28
N VAL A 180 20.27 0.45 -10.60
CA VAL A 180 20.13 -0.99 -10.33
C VAL A 180 21.08 -1.78 -11.24
N PRO A 181 22.04 -2.56 -10.66
CA PRO A 181 23.02 -3.26 -11.47
C PRO A 181 22.40 -4.47 -12.20
N ARG A 182 22.73 -4.64 -13.48
CA ARG A 182 22.58 -5.86 -14.30
C ARG A 182 21.21 -6.58 -14.21
N LEU A 183 20.10 -5.87 -14.44
CA LEU A 183 18.81 -6.51 -14.57
C LEU A 183 18.39 -6.64 -16.04
N PRO A 184 17.96 -7.82 -16.49
CA PRO A 184 17.48 -8.04 -17.87
C PRO A 184 16.24 -7.19 -18.21
N TYR A 185 15.51 -6.71 -17.21
CA TYR A 185 14.27 -5.92 -17.38
C TYR A 185 14.47 -4.40 -17.32
N LYS A 186 15.70 -3.91 -17.25
CA LYS A 186 15.99 -2.48 -17.12
C LYS A 186 15.46 -1.65 -18.30
N ASN A 187 15.65 -2.13 -19.51
CA ASN A 187 15.13 -1.44 -20.71
C ASN A 187 13.60 -1.41 -20.73
N SER A 188 12.95 -2.48 -20.30
CA SER A 188 11.49 -2.52 -20.16
C SER A 188 11.00 -1.54 -19.10
N ALA A 189 11.70 -1.42 -17.97
CA ALA A 189 11.38 -0.45 -16.92
C ALA A 189 11.51 0.99 -17.42
N LEU A 190 12.56 1.33 -18.16
CA LEU A 190 12.74 2.66 -18.76
C LEU A 190 11.64 2.98 -19.77
N ALA A 191 11.23 2.00 -20.60
CA ALA A 191 10.11 2.17 -21.52
C ALA A 191 8.78 2.42 -20.79
N VAL A 192 8.56 1.79 -19.62
CA VAL A 192 7.39 2.07 -18.76
C VAL A 192 7.45 3.52 -18.25
N LEU A 193 8.62 4.01 -17.82
CA LEU A 193 8.77 5.38 -17.31
C LEU A 193 8.58 6.43 -18.41
N GLU A 194 8.99 6.15 -19.66
CA GLU A 194 8.69 7.00 -20.81
C GLU A 194 7.18 7.16 -21.03
N ARG A 195 6.44 6.05 -21.01
CA ARG A 195 4.97 6.08 -21.11
C ARG A 195 4.30 6.88 -19.99
N VAL A 196 4.82 6.79 -18.77
CA VAL A 196 4.34 7.59 -17.64
C VAL A 196 4.59 9.07 -17.89
N ARG A 197 5.77 9.44 -18.44
CA ARG A 197 6.12 10.81 -18.79
C ARG A 197 5.19 11.40 -19.85
N GLU A 198 4.91 10.63 -20.90
CA GLU A 198 4.01 11.03 -21.99
C GLU A 198 2.57 11.24 -21.52
N GLY A 199 2.09 10.42 -20.57
CA GLY A 199 0.73 10.52 -20.02
C GLY A 199 0.57 11.61 -18.95
N SER A 200 1.65 12.26 -18.52
CA SER A 200 1.64 13.30 -17.47
C SER A 200 1.77 14.73 -18.04
N GLY A 201 1.87 14.90 -19.36
CA GLY A 201 1.90 16.18 -20.09
C GLY A 201 0.54 16.48 -20.68
#